data_592da9f46a0dc12c49f982ea129022b2
#
_entry.id   592da9f46a0dc12c49f982ea129022b2
#
_cell.length_a   1.000
_cell.length_b   1.000
_cell.length_c   1.000
_cell.angle_alpha   90.00
_cell.angle_beta   90.00
_cell.angle_gamma   90.00
#
_symmetry.space_group_name_H-M   'P 1'
#
loop_
_entity.id
_entity.type
_entity.pdbx_description
1 polymer ?
#
loop_
_entity_poly.entity_id
_entity_poly.type
_entity_poly.pdbx_seq_one_letter_code
_entity_poly.pdbx_strand_id
1 'polypeptide(L)'
;MKNLAQILLEQKNMDELKTILENKLSAKSTNEWISQMEKDKIPCGPIFNIKEAVENPQVEARNMIVKAYHKVIGDFRLAGNPIKMSTYDDPDKRGDIPDLDEHREKIIKEFVN
;
A
#
# COMPACT_ATOMS: atom_id res chain seq x y z
N MET A 1 0.26 -39.04 8.19
CA MET A 1 1.36 -38.17 8.67
C MET A 1 2.61 -38.48 7.85
N LYS A 2 3.29 -37.47 7.29
CA LYS A 2 4.57 -37.66 6.59
C LYS A 2 5.63 -38.07 7.63
N ASN A 3 6.52 -38.99 7.28
CA ASN A 3 7.61 -39.36 8.18
C ASN A 3 8.76 -38.34 8.09
N LEU A 4 9.66 -38.33 9.06
CA LEU A 4 10.76 -37.38 9.16
C LEU A 4 11.68 -37.39 7.91
N ALA A 5 11.93 -38.56 7.33
CA ALA A 5 12.76 -38.71 6.15
C ALA A 5 12.13 -38.04 4.90
N GLN A 6 10.81 -38.12 4.75
CA GLN A 6 10.09 -37.42 3.68
C GLN A 6 10.13 -35.91 3.86
N ILE A 7 9.99 -35.41 5.09
CA ILE A 7 10.08 -33.97 5.39
C ILE A 7 11.48 -33.44 5.06
N LEU A 8 12.53 -34.14 5.46
CA LEU A 8 13.91 -33.76 5.16
C LEU A 8 14.23 -33.77 3.67
N LEU A 9 13.71 -34.75 2.92
CA LEU A 9 13.89 -34.82 1.46
C LEU A 9 13.16 -33.65 0.75
N GLU A 10 11.93 -33.36 1.17
CA GLU A 10 11.17 -32.23 0.64
C GLU A 10 11.90 -30.91 0.91
N GLN A 11 12.48 -30.74 2.11
CA GLN A 11 13.21 -29.53 2.47
C GLN A 11 14.48 -29.35 1.64
N LYS A 12 15.24 -30.44 1.44
CA LYS A 12 16.41 -30.42 0.54
C LYS A 12 16.05 -30.05 -0.90
N ASN A 13 14.96 -30.61 -1.41
CA ASN A 13 14.48 -30.31 -2.76
C ASN A 13 14.00 -28.86 -2.89
N MET A 14 13.42 -28.28 -1.83
CA MET A 14 13.04 -26.87 -1.78
C MET A 14 14.25 -25.94 -1.85
N ASP A 15 15.31 -26.23 -1.11
CA ASP A 15 16.54 -25.44 -1.11
C ASP A 15 17.25 -25.48 -2.49
N GLU A 16 17.27 -26.65 -3.12
CA GLU A 16 17.82 -26.82 -4.45
C GLU A 16 16.98 -26.03 -5.49
N LEU A 17 15.66 -26.17 -5.46
CA LEU A 17 14.76 -25.43 -6.32
C LEU A 17 14.91 -23.92 -6.13
N LYS A 18 14.98 -23.44 -4.88
CA LYS A 18 15.20 -22.04 -4.56
C LYS A 18 16.48 -21.53 -5.21
N THR A 19 17.59 -22.26 -5.07
CA THR A 19 18.88 -21.90 -5.68
C THR A 19 18.78 -21.79 -7.20
N ILE A 20 18.11 -22.74 -7.85
CA ILE A 20 17.90 -22.72 -9.31
C ILE A 20 17.09 -21.49 -9.73
N LEU A 21 16.00 -21.21 -8.99
CA LEU A 21 15.13 -20.05 -9.27
C LEU A 21 15.87 -18.72 -9.07
N GLU A 22 16.60 -18.57 -7.96
CA GLU A 22 17.36 -17.36 -7.66
C GLU A 22 18.43 -17.10 -8.74
N ASN A 23 19.15 -18.12 -9.18
CA ASN A 23 20.12 -18.01 -10.27
C ASN A 23 19.48 -17.59 -11.60
N LYS A 24 18.27 -18.07 -11.89
CA LYS A 24 17.53 -17.67 -13.11
C LYS A 24 16.98 -16.26 -12.98
N LEU A 25 16.41 -15.92 -11.86
CA LEU A 25 15.78 -14.62 -11.63
C LEU A 25 16.79 -13.48 -11.53
N SER A 26 18.01 -13.75 -11.03
CA SER A 26 19.08 -12.75 -10.95
C SER A 26 19.62 -12.30 -12.32
N ALA A 27 19.29 -13.00 -13.41
CA ALA A 27 19.74 -12.68 -14.76
C ALA A 27 19.11 -11.40 -15.35
N LYS A 28 18.01 -10.90 -14.78
CA LYS A 28 17.29 -9.71 -15.24
C LYS A 28 16.85 -8.86 -14.05
N SER A 29 16.59 -7.57 -14.31
CA SER A 29 15.98 -6.67 -13.34
C SER A 29 14.52 -7.01 -13.07
N THR A 30 13.99 -6.53 -11.94
CA THR A 30 12.58 -6.70 -11.57
C THR A 30 11.63 -6.19 -12.66
N ASN A 31 11.92 -5.03 -13.24
CA ASN A 31 11.07 -4.43 -14.27
C ASN A 31 11.08 -5.25 -15.56
N GLU A 32 12.22 -5.81 -15.95
CA GLU A 32 12.31 -6.69 -17.13
C GLU A 32 11.52 -7.99 -16.92
N TRP A 33 11.58 -8.57 -15.73
CA TRP A 33 10.80 -9.75 -15.38
C TRP A 33 9.31 -9.46 -15.37
N ILE A 34 8.88 -8.36 -14.74
CA ILE A 34 7.47 -7.94 -14.72
C ILE A 34 6.95 -7.80 -16.16
N SER A 35 7.66 -7.02 -17.00
CA SER A 35 7.27 -6.81 -18.39
C SER A 35 7.17 -8.09 -19.21
N GLN A 36 8.01 -9.09 -18.91
CA GLN A 36 7.94 -10.39 -19.58
C GLN A 36 6.75 -11.22 -19.07
N MET A 37 6.55 -11.29 -17.76
CA MET A 37 5.46 -12.05 -17.14
C MET A 37 4.09 -11.50 -17.51
N GLU A 38 3.95 -10.16 -17.62
CA GLU A 38 2.71 -9.51 -18.06
C GLU A 38 2.34 -9.91 -19.51
N LYS A 39 3.33 -10.01 -20.41
CA LYS A 39 3.09 -10.50 -21.79
C LYS A 39 2.56 -11.93 -21.80
N ASP A 40 3.05 -12.75 -20.88
CA ASP A 40 2.62 -14.13 -20.71
C ASP A 40 1.35 -14.27 -19.84
N LYS A 41 0.74 -13.13 -19.45
CA LYS A 41 -0.46 -13.03 -18.58
C LYS A 41 -0.28 -13.69 -17.21
N ILE A 42 0.94 -13.66 -16.70
CA ILE A 42 1.27 -14.15 -15.35
C ILE A 42 1.12 -12.96 -14.37
N PRO A 43 0.18 -13.01 -13.42
CA PRO A 43 0.02 -11.95 -12.43
C PRO A 43 1.30 -11.79 -11.58
N CYS A 44 1.88 -10.62 -11.61
CA CYS A 44 3.07 -10.30 -10.84
C CYS A 44 3.11 -8.79 -10.53
N GLY A 45 3.97 -8.40 -9.62
CA GLY A 45 4.19 -7.00 -9.29
C GLY A 45 5.47 -6.81 -8.47
N PRO A 46 5.99 -5.58 -8.41
CA PRO A 46 7.16 -5.27 -7.61
C PRO A 46 6.81 -5.23 -6.12
N ILE A 47 7.81 -5.52 -5.29
CA ILE A 47 7.73 -5.28 -3.84
C ILE A 47 8.25 -3.86 -3.61
N PHE A 48 7.35 -2.97 -3.19
CA PHE A 48 7.68 -1.58 -2.94
C PHE A 48 8.15 -1.34 -1.49
N ASN A 49 9.13 -0.48 -1.31
CA ASN A 49 9.34 0.18 -0.03
C ASN A 49 8.26 1.28 0.19
N ILE A 50 8.19 1.85 1.39
CA ILE A 50 7.14 2.85 1.74
C ILE A 50 7.17 4.06 0.81
N LYS A 51 8.36 4.55 0.45
CA LYS A 51 8.49 5.70 -0.45
C LYS A 51 7.94 5.37 -1.84
N GLU A 52 8.36 4.26 -2.42
CA GLU A 52 7.90 3.79 -3.73
C GLU A 52 6.40 3.54 -3.74
N ALA A 53 5.86 2.97 -2.66
CA ALA A 53 4.41 2.76 -2.53
C ALA A 53 3.64 4.08 -2.53
N VAL A 54 4.09 5.08 -1.77
CA VAL A 54 3.43 6.39 -1.68
C VAL A 54 3.53 7.19 -2.99
N GLU A 55 4.61 7.02 -3.74
CA GLU A 55 4.86 7.68 -5.02
C GLU A 55 4.26 6.90 -6.22
N ASN A 56 3.60 5.78 -5.98
CA ASN A 56 3.01 4.98 -7.04
C ASN A 56 1.85 5.72 -7.72
N PRO A 57 1.79 5.76 -9.08
CA PRO A 57 0.73 6.45 -9.81
C PRO A 57 -0.69 5.99 -9.45
N GLN A 58 -0.88 4.74 -9.05
CA GLN A 58 -2.17 4.22 -8.60
C GLN A 58 -2.61 4.85 -7.27
N VAL A 59 -1.67 5.14 -6.38
CA VAL A 59 -1.94 5.81 -5.09
C VAL A 59 -2.40 7.25 -5.33
N GLU A 60 -1.77 7.94 -6.27
CA GLU A 60 -2.17 9.28 -6.72
C GLU A 60 -3.55 9.25 -7.41
N ALA A 61 -3.73 8.39 -8.41
CA ALA A 61 -4.98 8.27 -9.16
C ALA A 61 -6.19 7.95 -8.27
N ARG A 62 -5.97 7.27 -7.15
CA ARG A 62 -7.00 6.95 -6.17
C ARG A 62 -7.09 7.95 -5.02
N ASN A 63 -6.36 9.06 -5.07
CA ASN A 63 -6.33 10.07 -4.01
C ASN A 63 -6.09 9.45 -2.61
N MET A 64 -5.11 8.51 -2.54
CA MET A 64 -4.79 7.78 -1.30
C MET A 64 -3.79 8.52 -0.42
N ILE A 65 -3.21 9.60 -0.92
CA ILE A 65 -2.39 10.54 -0.16
C ILE A 65 -2.97 11.92 -0.38
N VAL A 66 -3.48 12.51 0.68
CA VAL A 66 -4.14 13.82 0.66
C VAL A 66 -3.34 14.86 1.44
N LYS A 67 -3.58 16.12 1.12
CA LYS A 67 -2.98 17.26 1.81
C LYS A 67 -3.87 17.71 2.97
N ALA A 68 -3.27 18.11 4.06
CA ALA A 68 -3.94 18.76 5.19
C ALA A 68 -3.07 19.88 5.73
N TYR A 69 -3.69 20.76 6.49
CA TYR A 69 -3.02 21.85 7.18
C TYR A 69 -3.29 21.78 8.67
N HIS A 70 -2.28 22.12 9.47
CA HIS A 70 -2.44 22.31 10.90
C HIS A 70 -1.69 23.59 11.32
N LYS A 71 -2.31 24.42 12.14
CA LYS A 71 -1.81 25.74 12.49
C LYS A 71 -0.41 25.80 13.12
N VAL A 72 0.02 24.69 13.75
CA VAL A 72 1.34 24.60 14.39
C VAL A 72 2.40 24.00 13.47
N ILE A 73 2.06 22.94 12.73
CA ILE A 73 3.04 22.21 11.90
C ILE A 73 2.97 22.58 10.42
N GLY A 74 1.98 23.38 10.00
CA GLY A 74 1.82 23.78 8.60
C GLY A 74 1.23 22.69 7.72
N ASP A 75 1.58 22.73 6.43
CA ASP A 75 1.12 21.75 5.45
C ASP A 75 1.80 20.38 5.63
N PHE A 76 1.02 19.34 5.54
CA PHE A 76 1.53 17.97 5.56
C PHE A 76 0.65 17.03 4.76
N ARG A 77 1.13 15.79 4.52
CA ARG A 77 0.40 14.75 3.81
C ARG A 77 -0.01 13.65 4.77
N LEU A 78 -1.19 13.09 4.55
CA LEU A 78 -1.71 11.96 5.32
C LEU A 78 -2.42 10.97 4.40
N ALA A 79 -2.75 9.80 4.92
CA ALA A 79 -3.51 8.80 4.21
C ALA A 79 -4.91 9.31 3.87
N GLY A 80 -5.31 9.15 2.61
CA GLY A 80 -6.68 9.43 2.15
C GLY A 80 -7.67 8.35 2.58
N ASN A 81 -8.95 8.59 2.34
CA ASN A 81 -9.99 7.60 2.62
C ASN A 81 -9.93 6.46 1.57
N PRO A 82 -9.74 5.19 1.97
CA PRO A 82 -9.75 4.07 1.04
C PRO A 82 -11.16 3.76 0.50
N ILE A 83 -12.20 4.15 1.22
CA ILE A 83 -13.60 3.96 0.81
C ILE A 83 -14.00 5.12 -0.10
N LYS A 84 -14.20 4.84 -1.38
CA LYS A 84 -14.65 5.81 -2.38
C LYS A 84 -16.13 5.59 -2.66
N MET A 85 -16.94 6.63 -2.49
CA MET A 85 -18.39 6.61 -2.69
C MET A 85 -18.80 7.67 -3.70
N SER A 86 -19.66 7.31 -4.65
CA SER A 86 -20.12 8.25 -5.71
C SER A 86 -20.97 9.41 -5.18
N THR A 87 -21.50 9.29 -3.98
CA THR A 87 -22.37 10.30 -3.34
C THR A 87 -21.60 11.29 -2.47
N TYR A 88 -20.30 11.10 -2.26
CA TYR A 88 -19.47 11.98 -1.43
C TYR A 88 -18.24 12.42 -2.18
N ASP A 89 -17.92 13.70 -2.04
CA ASP A 89 -16.69 14.26 -2.57
C ASP A 89 -15.47 13.70 -1.83
N ASP A 90 -14.40 13.46 -2.59
CA ASP A 90 -13.11 13.03 -2.06
C ASP A 90 -12.02 14.03 -2.47
N PRO A 91 -11.98 15.22 -1.85
CA PRO A 91 -11.03 16.26 -2.22
C PRO A 91 -9.60 15.84 -1.87
N ASP A 92 -8.64 16.29 -2.70
CA ASP A 92 -7.21 16.09 -2.49
C ASP A 92 -6.65 16.92 -1.32
N LYS A 93 -7.35 18.00 -0.95
CA LYS A 93 -7.06 18.81 0.23
C LYS A 93 -8.18 18.67 1.25
N ARG A 94 -7.81 18.20 2.43
CA ARG A 94 -8.70 18.13 3.60
C ARG A 94 -8.77 19.49 4.30
N GLY A 95 -9.86 19.70 5.04
CA GLY A 95 -9.98 20.87 5.92
C GLY A 95 -8.89 20.91 7.00
N ASP A 96 -8.83 22.02 7.69
CA ASP A 96 -7.89 22.21 8.79
C ASP A 96 -8.14 21.18 9.90
N ILE A 97 -7.07 20.70 10.51
CA ILE A 97 -7.20 19.78 11.64
C ILE A 97 -7.55 20.60 12.89
N PRO A 98 -8.68 20.28 13.55
CA PRO A 98 -9.11 21.00 14.74
C PRO A 98 -8.18 20.72 15.93
N ASP A 99 -8.10 21.71 16.82
CA ASP A 99 -7.50 21.49 18.13
C ASP A 99 -8.38 20.61 19.02
N LEU A 100 -7.78 20.13 20.10
CA LEU A 100 -8.54 19.41 21.12
C LEU A 100 -9.71 20.27 21.61
N ASP A 101 -10.91 19.68 21.51
CA ASP A 101 -12.15 20.28 22.01
C ASP A 101 -12.70 21.49 21.22
N GLU A 102 -12.07 21.87 20.12
CA GLU A 102 -12.46 23.03 19.30
C GLU A 102 -13.93 22.99 18.84
N HIS A 103 -14.47 21.81 18.59
CA HIS A 103 -15.83 21.65 18.07
C HIS A 103 -16.87 21.19 19.11
N ARG A 104 -16.54 21.20 20.43
CA ARG A 104 -17.42 20.72 21.51
C ARG A 104 -18.80 21.34 21.45
N GLU A 105 -18.88 22.67 21.50
CA GLU A 105 -20.16 23.37 21.56
C GLU A 105 -21.01 23.12 20.30
N LYS A 106 -20.38 23.06 19.14
CA LYS A 106 -21.07 22.75 17.88
C LYS A 106 -21.67 21.36 17.93
N ILE A 107 -20.88 20.37 18.37
CA ILE A 107 -21.31 18.97 18.47
C ILE A 107 -22.44 18.82 19.49
N ILE A 108 -22.32 19.44 20.68
CA ILE A 108 -23.38 19.40 21.72
C ILE A 108 -24.67 19.98 21.15
N LYS A 109 -24.59 21.12 20.48
CA LYS A 109 -25.78 21.80 19.91
C LYS A 109 -26.44 20.97 18.81
N GLU A 110 -25.64 20.19 18.01
CA GLU A 110 -26.16 19.42 16.89
C GLU A 110 -26.77 18.07 17.32
N PHE A 111 -26.21 17.43 18.36
CA PHE A 111 -26.57 16.05 18.70
C PHE A 111 -27.21 15.86 20.09
N VAL A 112 -27.20 16.86 20.96
CA VAL A 112 -27.69 16.75 22.36
C VAL A 112 -28.94 17.55 22.62
N ASN A 113 -29.39 18.39 21.69
CA ASN A 113 -30.66 19.16 21.77
C ASN A 113 -31.81 18.50 21.02
#